data_be681a034ce1dbcca98c9cd768cb393b
#
_entry.id   be681a034ce1dbcca98c9cd768cb393b
#
_cell.length_a   1.000
_cell.length_b   1.000
_cell.length_c   1.000
_cell.angle_alpha   90.00
_cell.angle_beta   90.00
_cell.angle_gamma   90.00
#
_symmetry.space_group_name_H-M   'P 1'
#
loop_
_entity.id
_entity.type
_entity.pdbx_description
1 polymer ?
#
loop_
_entity_poly.entity_id
_entity_poly.type
_entity_poly.pdbx_seq_one_letter_code
_entity_poly.pdbx_strand_id
1 'polypeptide(L)'
;MVAEMAELYDGLDLNAPGMPKAGPAELGPPGGVFLVGYRDGVPVCGGGLKRLPDGACEIKRMYVVPQARRGGVARRLLAALEDAARGLGYRVARLDTGSRQQHAIAFYEASGYRRCHNFNDNPAAAFHGEKQLD
;
A
#
# COMPACT_ATOMS: atom_id res chain seq x y z
N MET A 1 -4.29 8.24 -14.65
CA MET A 1 -3.72 7.23 -13.75
C MET A 1 -4.74 6.70 -12.75
N VAL A 2 -5.45 7.55 -12.04
CA VAL A 2 -6.46 7.07 -11.09
C VAL A 2 -7.58 6.33 -11.81
N ALA A 3 -8.02 6.83 -12.97
CA ALA A 3 -9.06 6.17 -13.76
C ALA A 3 -8.59 4.83 -14.31
N GLU A 4 -7.36 4.77 -14.79
CA GLU A 4 -6.77 3.51 -15.25
C GLU A 4 -6.70 2.50 -14.12
N MET A 5 -6.30 2.95 -12.94
CA MET A 5 -6.21 2.06 -11.79
C MET A 5 -7.57 1.57 -11.33
N ALA A 6 -8.61 2.39 -11.47
CA ALA A 6 -9.96 1.98 -11.17
C ALA A 6 -10.42 0.87 -12.13
N GLU A 7 -10.13 1.02 -13.42
CA GLU A 7 -10.45 -0.03 -14.40
C GLU A 7 -9.70 -1.32 -14.11
N LEU A 8 -8.41 -1.19 -13.76
CA LEU A 8 -7.59 -2.33 -13.43
C LEU A 8 -8.07 -3.03 -12.18
N TYR A 9 -8.48 -2.24 -11.21
CA TYR A 9 -9.02 -2.77 -9.97
C TYR A 9 -10.28 -3.58 -10.23
N ASP A 10 -11.18 -3.06 -11.07
CA ASP A 10 -12.41 -3.75 -11.41
C ASP A 10 -12.17 -5.05 -12.17
N GLY A 11 -11.08 -5.10 -12.94
CA GLY A 11 -10.71 -6.30 -13.67
C GLY A 11 -9.89 -7.29 -12.85
N LEU A 12 -9.50 -6.93 -11.64
CA LEU A 12 -8.69 -7.76 -10.78
C LEU A 12 -9.56 -8.48 -9.76
N ASP A 13 -9.51 -9.80 -9.74
CA ASP A 13 -10.24 -10.57 -8.74
C ASP A 13 -9.47 -10.55 -7.43
N LEU A 14 -9.89 -9.69 -6.53
CA LEU A 14 -9.26 -9.54 -5.22
C LEU A 14 -9.52 -10.71 -4.28
N ASN A 15 -10.44 -11.59 -4.66
CA ASN A 15 -10.75 -12.79 -3.89
C ASN A 15 -10.09 -14.03 -4.48
N ALA A 16 -9.31 -13.86 -5.55
CA ALA A 16 -8.61 -14.97 -6.16
C ALA A 16 -7.62 -15.59 -5.17
N PRO A 17 -7.38 -16.91 -5.26
CA PRO A 17 -6.42 -17.55 -4.37
C PRO A 17 -5.05 -16.88 -4.48
N GLY A 18 -4.44 -16.61 -3.33
CA GLY A 18 -3.13 -15.96 -3.27
C GLY A 18 -3.18 -14.43 -3.30
N MET A 19 -4.34 -13.84 -3.56
CA MET A 19 -4.47 -12.39 -3.49
C MET A 19 -4.81 -11.95 -2.07
N PRO A 20 -4.21 -10.87 -1.57
CA PRO A 20 -4.61 -10.33 -0.28
C PRO A 20 -6.06 -9.87 -0.35
N LYS A 21 -6.83 -10.21 0.67
CA LYS A 21 -8.20 -9.73 0.75
C LYS A 21 -8.20 -8.27 1.12
N ALA A 22 -8.79 -7.45 0.26
CA ALA A 22 -9.00 -6.05 0.58
C ALA A 22 -10.42 -5.91 1.10
N GLY A 23 -10.60 -5.26 2.23
CA GLY A 23 -11.92 -4.89 2.70
C GLY A 23 -12.42 -3.76 1.81
N PRO A 24 -13.43 -3.99 0.96
CA PRO A 24 -13.79 -2.98 -0.04
C PRO A 24 -14.26 -1.68 0.58
N ALA A 25 -14.91 -1.73 1.73
CA ALA A 25 -15.38 -0.52 2.40
C ALA A 25 -14.24 0.30 2.96
N GLU A 26 -13.16 -0.35 3.42
CA GLU A 26 -12.03 0.33 4.04
C GLU A 26 -11.06 0.89 3.01
N LEU A 27 -10.84 0.16 1.92
CA LEU A 27 -9.88 0.50 0.89
C LEU A 27 -10.53 1.19 -0.31
N GLY A 28 -11.74 1.71 -0.13
CA GLY A 28 -12.46 2.45 -1.16
C GLY A 28 -12.82 3.86 -0.71
N PRO A 29 -13.44 4.63 -1.62
CA PRO A 29 -13.86 6.00 -1.30
C PRO A 29 -14.80 6.04 -0.10
N PRO A 30 -14.86 7.17 0.61
CA PRO A 30 -14.13 8.40 0.35
C PRO A 30 -12.74 8.47 0.95
N GLY A 31 -12.43 7.65 1.94
CA GLY A 31 -11.19 7.77 2.71
C GLY A 31 -10.08 6.83 2.28
N GLY A 32 -10.35 5.89 1.37
CA GLY A 32 -9.39 4.91 0.92
C GLY A 32 -9.33 4.80 -0.59
N VAL A 33 -8.34 4.04 -1.05
CA VAL A 33 -8.16 3.76 -2.48
C VAL A 33 -7.36 2.45 -2.58
N PHE A 34 -7.59 1.72 -3.66
CA PHE A 34 -6.76 0.56 -4.00
C PHE A 34 -6.23 0.77 -5.41
N LEU A 35 -4.91 0.66 -5.56
CA LEU A 35 -4.23 0.88 -6.83
C LEU A 35 -3.69 -0.43 -7.37
N VAL A 36 -3.73 -0.57 -8.69
CA VAL A 36 -3.15 -1.72 -9.39
C VAL A 36 -2.23 -1.18 -10.48
N GLY A 37 -1.02 -1.72 -10.54
CA GLY A 37 -0.05 -1.32 -11.55
C GLY A 37 0.07 -2.36 -12.65
N TYR A 38 0.33 -1.89 -13.85
CA TYR A 38 0.41 -2.72 -15.05
C TYR A 38 1.78 -2.67 -15.69
N ARG A 39 2.11 -3.76 -16.33
CA ARG A 39 3.21 -3.80 -17.31
C ARG A 39 2.66 -4.51 -18.54
N ASP A 40 2.70 -3.82 -19.68
CA ASP A 40 2.22 -4.36 -20.96
C ASP A 40 0.80 -4.94 -20.87
N GLY A 41 -0.07 -4.24 -20.17
CA GLY A 41 -1.47 -4.64 -20.01
C GLY A 41 -1.72 -5.74 -19.00
N VAL A 42 -0.69 -6.17 -18.26
CA VAL A 42 -0.81 -7.25 -17.27
C VAL A 42 -0.65 -6.65 -15.86
N PRO A 43 -1.57 -6.96 -14.93
CA PRO A 43 -1.40 -6.50 -13.54
C PRO A 43 -0.15 -7.13 -12.92
N VAL A 44 0.72 -6.30 -12.35
CA VAL A 44 1.97 -6.77 -11.74
C VAL A 44 2.11 -6.39 -10.29
N CYS A 45 1.29 -5.47 -9.81
CA CYS A 45 1.35 -5.05 -8.42
C CYS A 45 0.02 -4.44 -7.98
N GLY A 46 -0.16 -4.32 -6.68
CA GLY A 46 -1.33 -3.67 -6.11
C GLY A 46 -1.10 -3.29 -4.67
N GLY A 47 -1.90 -2.39 -4.17
CA GLY A 47 -1.86 -1.97 -2.79
C GLY A 47 -2.93 -0.95 -2.51
N GLY A 48 -3.25 -0.78 -1.23
CA GLY A 48 -4.31 0.12 -0.85
C GLY A 48 -3.93 0.97 0.35
N LEU A 49 -4.79 1.94 0.63
CA LEU A 49 -4.67 2.73 1.85
C LEU A 49 -6.07 2.98 2.42
N LYS A 50 -6.11 3.18 3.73
CA LYS A 50 -7.35 3.47 4.43
C LYS A 50 -7.09 4.52 5.50
N ARG A 51 -8.18 5.16 5.96
CA ARG A 51 -8.09 6.15 7.04
C ARG A 51 -7.89 5.46 8.38
N LEU A 52 -6.99 6.01 9.18
CA LEU A 52 -6.84 5.65 10.59
C LEU A 52 -7.64 6.60 11.47
N PRO A 53 -7.97 6.18 12.72
CA PRO A 53 -8.78 7.02 13.60
C PRO A 53 -8.22 8.41 13.88
N ASP A 54 -6.89 8.56 13.86
CA ASP A 54 -6.26 9.85 14.14
C ASP A 54 -6.08 10.72 12.90
N GLY A 55 -6.60 10.31 11.76
CA GLY A 55 -6.54 11.11 10.53
C GLY A 55 -5.36 10.84 9.64
N ALA A 56 -4.44 9.97 10.04
CA ALA A 56 -3.41 9.46 9.14
C ALA A 56 -4.00 8.40 8.22
N CYS A 57 -3.26 7.98 7.21
CA CYS A 57 -3.64 6.82 6.43
C CYS A 57 -2.72 5.63 6.71
N GLU A 58 -3.25 4.44 6.51
CA GLU A 58 -2.48 3.21 6.61
C GLU A 58 -2.39 2.57 5.24
N ILE A 59 -1.16 2.34 4.77
CA ILE A 59 -0.91 1.63 3.52
C ILE A 59 -0.93 0.13 3.84
N LYS A 60 -1.74 -0.61 3.09
CA LYS A 60 -1.95 -2.03 3.32
C LYS A 60 -1.94 -2.80 2.01
N ARG A 61 -1.67 -4.08 2.14
CA ARG A 61 -1.83 -5.04 1.05
C ARG A 61 -0.99 -4.74 -0.17
N MET A 62 0.19 -4.16 0.04
CA MET A 62 1.14 -4.02 -1.06
C MET A 62 1.61 -5.39 -1.50
N TYR A 63 1.55 -5.61 -2.80
CA TYR A 63 1.98 -6.86 -3.40
C TYR A 63 2.57 -6.60 -4.77
N VAL A 64 3.67 -7.26 -5.05
CA VAL A 64 4.31 -7.25 -6.37
C VAL A 64 4.48 -8.71 -6.79
N VAL A 65 4.00 -9.06 -7.98
CA VAL A 65 4.15 -10.44 -8.48
C VAL A 65 5.63 -10.78 -8.58
N PRO A 66 6.01 -12.05 -8.35
CA PRO A 66 7.43 -12.42 -8.31
C PRO A 66 8.20 -12.03 -9.57
N GLN A 67 7.57 -12.13 -10.74
CA GLN A 67 8.21 -11.82 -12.01
C GLN A 67 8.54 -10.33 -12.17
N ALA A 68 7.86 -9.47 -11.42
CA ALA A 68 8.04 -8.03 -11.50
C ALA A 68 8.91 -7.47 -10.37
N ARG A 69 9.39 -8.31 -9.48
CA ARG A 69 10.25 -7.87 -8.38
C ARG A 69 11.62 -7.47 -8.91
N ARG A 70 12.31 -6.60 -8.14
CA ARG A 70 13.66 -6.09 -8.44
C ARG A 70 13.71 -5.10 -9.59
N GLY A 71 12.57 -4.68 -10.15
CA GLY A 71 12.53 -3.69 -11.22
C GLY A 71 12.08 -2.32 -10.79
N GLY A 72 12.07 -2.03 -9.50
CA GLY A 72 11.61 -0.74 -8.99
C GLY A 72 10.09 -0.61 -8.93
N VAL A 73 9.36 -1.71 -9.14
CA VAL A 73 7.90 -1.69 -9.15
C VAL A 73 7.35 -1.34 -7.76
N ALA A 74 7.92 -1.92 -6.70
CA ALA A 74 7.46 -1.62 -5.34
C ALA A 74 7.64 -0.14 -5.01
N ARG A 75 8.74 0.46 -5.45
CA ARG A 75 9.00 1.89 -5.22
C ARG A 75 7.97 2.75 -5.94
N ARG A 76 7.66 2.42 -7.18
CA ARG A 76 6.65 3.15 -7.96
C ARG A 76 5.27 3.01 -7.36
N LEU A 77 4.93 1.80 -6.90
CA LEU A 77 3.65 1.55 -6.24
C LEU A 77 3.53 2.37 -4.96
N LEU A 78 4.57 2.35 -4.13
CA LEU A 78 4.56 3.12 -2.90
C LEU A 78 4.43 4.61 -3.18
N ALA A 79 5.17 5.12 -4.16
CA ALA A 79 5.07 6.52 -4.55
C ALA A 79 3.66 6.87 -5.04
N ALA A 80 3.04 5.99 -5.81
CA ALA A 80 1.68 6.21 -6.30
C ALA A 80 0.67 6.22 -5.15
N LEU A 81 0.84 5.33 -4.17
CA LEU A 81 -0.02 5.31 -2.99
C LEU A 81 0.16 6.59 -2.16
N GLU A 82 1.39 7.06 -2.01
CA GLU A 82 1.65 8.31 -1.30
C GLU A 82 1.03 9.50 -2.03
N ASP A 83 1.11 9.53 -3.35
CA ASP A 83 0.48 10.58 -4.14
C ASP A 83 -1.04 10.53 -4.02
N ALA A 84 -1.62 9.35 -4.03
CA ALA A 84 -3.05 9.19 -3.82
C ALA A 84 -3.46 9.67 -2.42
N ALA A 85 -2.64 9.36 -1.42
CA ALA A 85 -2.89 9.82 -0.06
C ALA A 85 -2.86 11.34 0.02
N ARG A 86 -1.90 11.99 -0.62
CA ARG A 86 -1.83 13.45 -0.66
C ARG A 86 -3.08 14.03 -1.32
N GLY A 87 -3.52 13.41 -2.40
CA GLY A 87 -4.73 13.84 -3.10
C GLY A 87 -5.99 13.73 -2.25
N LEU A 88 -6.01 12.80 -1.30
CA LEU A 88 -7.12 12.64 -0.37
C LEU A 88 -6.97 13.50 0.88
N GLY A 89 -5.89 14.26 0.98
CA GLY A 89 -5.69 15.19 2.09
C GLY A 89 -4.90 14.63 3.27
N TYR A 90 -4.36 13.43 3.16
CA TYR A 90 -3.56 12.87 4.24
C TYR A 90 -2.18 13.52 4.30
N ARG A 91 -1.70 13.75 5.50
CA ARG A 91 -0.37 14.33 5.73
C ARG A 91 0.60 13.35 6.35
N VAL A 92 0.11 12.19 6.79
CA VAL A 92 0.93 11.16 7.42
C VAL A 92 0.48 9.81 6.85
N ALA A 93 1.44 9.03 6.40
CA ALA A 93 1.22 7.65 6.00
C ALA A 93 1.90 6.71 6.99
N ARG A 94 1.22 5.62 7.32
CA ARG A 94 1.75 4.57 8.19
C ARG A 94 1.63 3.22 7.51
N LEU A 95 2.49 2.30 7.92
CA LEU A 95 2.45 0.93 7.45
C LEU A 95 3.08 0.00 8.48
N ASP A 96 2.84 -1.28 8.33
CA ASP A 96 3.52 -2.29 9.14
C ASP A 96 3.99 -3.44 8.27
N THR A 97 4.88 -4.24 8.80
CA THR A 97 5.35 -5.44 8.12
C THR A 97 5.81 -6.47 9.14
N GLY A 98 5.73 -7.75 8.78
CA GLY A 98 6.09 -8.85 9.66
C GLY A 98 7.60 -9.10 9.72
N SER A 99 8.00 -9.90 10.71
CA SER A 99 9.41 -10.18 10.97
C SER A 99 10.09 -10.96 9.85
N ARG A 100 9.33 -11.69 9.06
CA ARG A 100 9.90 -12.46 7.93
C ARG A 100 10.19 -11.61 6.72
N GLN A 101 9.89 -10.32 6.79
CA GLN A 101 10.03 -9.40 5.65
C GLN A 101 11.08 -8.35 5.92
N GLN A 102 12.30 -8.79 6.26
CA GLN A 102 13.38 -7.85 6.57
C GLN A 102 13.75 -6.98 5.37
N HIS A 103 13.64 -7.52 4.16
CA HIS A 103 13.83 -6.70 2.95
C HIS A 103 12.79 -5.60 2.86
N ALA A 104 11.57 -5.87 3.29
CA ALA A 104 10.52 -4.86 3.29
C ALA A 104 10.81 -3.76 4.31
N ILE A 105 11.30 -4.12 5.49
CA ILE A 105 11.66 -3.13 6.50
C ILE A 105 12.73 -2.19 5.96
N ALA A 106 13.80 -2.75 5.37
CA ALA A 106 14.87 -1.94 4.79
C ALA A 106 14.36 -1.05 3.66
N PHE A 107 13.46 -1.58 2.84
CA PHE A 107 12.86 -0.84 1.74
C PHE A 107 12.04 0.35 2.25
N TYR A 108 11.22 0.13 3.29
CA TYR A 108 10.40 1.21 3.84
C TYR A 108 11.26 2.26 4.53
N GLU A 109 12.30 1.85 5.26
CA GLU A 109 13.21 2.80 5.88
C GLU A 109 13.93 3.64 4.82
N ALA A 110 14.38 3.00 3.74
CA ALA A 110 15.01 3.71 2.62
C ALA A 110 14.04 4.65 1.92
N SER A 111 12.74 4.39 2.02
CA SER A 111 11.70 5.21 1.42
C SER A 111 11.24 6.35 2.33
N GLY A 112 11.84 6.50 3.49
CA GLY A 112 11.57 7.61 4.39
C GLY A 112 10.65 7.28 5.56
N TYR A 113 10.31 6.01 5.76
CA TYR A 113 9.48 5.60 6.88
C TYR A 113 10.34 5.41 8.11
N ARG A 114 9.90 6.00 9.22
CA ARG A 114 10.58 5.91 10.50
C ARG A 114 9.75 5.04 11.43
N ARG A 115 10.42 4.24 12.26
CA ARG A 115 9.75 3.39 13.23
C ARG A 115 8.85 4.24 14.14
N CYS A 116 7.62 3.78 14.34
CA CYS A 116 6.64 4.47 15.17
C CYS A 116 5.94 3.47 16.11
N HIS A 117 4.96 3.96 16.85
CA HIS A 117 4.19 3.14 17.77
C HIS A 117 3.29 2.14 17.01
N ASN A 118 2.84 1.11 17.72
CA ASN A 118 1.89 0.15 17.17
C ASN A 118 0.51 0.80 17.11
N PHE A 119 0.13 1.24 15.92
CA PHE A 119 -1.09 2.02 15.71
C PHE A 119 -2.30 1.17 15.34
N ASN A 120 -2.12 -0.13 15.11
CA ASN A 120 -3.18 -1.00 14.62
C ASN A 120 -3.32 -2.30 15.43
N ASP A 121 -2.61 -2.39 16.56
CA ASP A 121 -2.66 -3.56 17.44
C ASP A 121 -2.31 -4.88 16.75
N ASN A 122 -1.47 -4.84 15.73
CA ASN A 122 -1.05 -6.04 15.01
C ASN A 122 0.09 -6.73 15.77
N PRO A 123 -0.17 -7.86 16.44
CA PRO A 123 0.89 -8.53 17.22
C PRO A 123 1.93 -9.21 16.33
N ALA A 124 1.63 -9.44 15.07
CA ALA A 124 2.54 -10.09 14.15
C ALA A 124 3.51 -9.11 13.49
N ALA A 125 3.32 -7.80 13.68
CA ALA A 125 4.19 -6.81 13.05
C ALA A 125 5.52 -6.72 13.78
N ALA A 126 6.60 -6.75 13.03
CA ALA A 126 7.94 -6.48 13.55
C ALA A 126 8.34 -5.03 13.36
N PHE A 127 7.64 -4.31 12.51
CA PHE A 127 7.95 -2.93 12.18
C PHE A 127 6.65 -2.17 11.96
N HIS A 128 6.53 -1.05 12.65
CA HIS A 128 5.53 -0.03 12.38
C HIS A 128 6.26 1.22 11.96
N GLY A 129 5.91 1.78 10.81
CA GLY A 129 6.60 2.95 10.27
C GLY A 129 5.64 4.05 9.89
N GLU A 130 6.13 5.28 9.94
CA GLU A 130 5.36 6.42 9.48
C GLU A 130 6.23 7.40 8.71
N LYS A 131 5.59 8.15 7.85
CA LYS A 131 6.24 9.12 6.98
C LYS A 131 5.36 10.35 6.85
N GLN A 132 5.98 11.53 6.95
CA GLN A 132 5.29 12.77 6.65
C GLN A 132 5.13 12.92 5.14
N LEU A 133 3.91 13.24 4.71
CA LEU A 133 3.60 13.49 3.30
C LEU A 133 3.50 15.00 3.10
N ASP A 134 4.39 15.56 2.34
CA ASP A 134 4.40 17.00 2.07
C ASP A 134 3.51 17.38 0.92
#